data_7154d0d15f630dd527f25f17d9b8fe71
#
_entry.id   7154d0d15f630dd527f25f17d9b8fe71
#
_cell.length_a   1.000
_cell.length_b   1.000
_cell.length_c   1.000
_cell.angle_alpha   90.00
_cell.angle_beta   90.00
_cell.angle_gamma   90.00
#
_symmetry.space_group_name_H-M   'P 1'
#
loop_
_entity.id
_entity.type
_entity.pdbx_description
1 polymer ?
#
loop_
_entity_poly.entity_id
_entity_poly.type
_entity_poly.pdbx_seq_one_letter_code
_entity_poly.pdbx_strand_id
1 'polypeptide(L)'
;MFRTLGKHVALPCHCNDLRRRIKSRFLQFFVRSNIDKFFCAAAAMALSIFFPACGNRSNVVSGTIEVDEVHVGPRSGGRVDKIFAWEGDTLRAGQPIVQLEATELQARRDLAAAQINTAIHDADAQQAQLDFLRDDAKRQADLLKRKVVSPNDAERSVSAAKTQEKNVEAARMRVTQARAQLADIDAQLAEMQVIAPTDSVLEVLSVKVGDVLPGNREVATLLLTGHLWVRVYVPESWLGLIKLGEHVRVRVDSFPGKDFDGVVEQINRQAEFTPRNVQTVADRIKQVFGVKVRLPSDDDRLRAGMAADIYFPNVK
;
A
#
# COMPACT_ATOMS: atom_id res chain seq x y z
N MET A 1 14.64 59.69 -2.34
CA MET A 1 15.92 60.33 -2.81
C MET A 1 16.59 59.29 -3.69
N PHE A 2 16.81 59.67 -4.99
CA PHE A 2 17.57 59.02 -6.09
C PHE A 2 17.15 57.60 -6.51
N ARG A 3 16.47 57.38 -7.68
CA ARG A 3 16.88 57.53 -9.11
C ARG A 3 18.23 56.85 -9.37
N THR A 4 18.40 55.86 -10.29
CA THR A 4 18.29 55.96 -11.76
C THR A 4 18.50 54.59 -12.42
N LEU A 5 17.76 54.34 -13.51
CA LEU A 5 18.20 54.02 -14.88
C LEU A 5 19.02 52.72 -15.06
N GLY A 6 18.57 51.68 -15.75
CA GLY A 6 18.10 51.71 -17.13
C GLY A 6 19.14 51.09 -18.06
N LYS A 7 18.80 50.05 -18.78
CA LYS A 7 19.19 49.90 -20.20
C LYS A 7 18.68 48.57 -20.74
N HIS A 8 17.63 48.67 -21.52
CA HIS A 8 17.26 47.65 -22.51
C HIS A 8 18.37 47.56 -23.57
N VAL A 9 18.87 46.38 -23.85
CA VAL A 9 19.58 46.05 -25.08
C VAL A 9 18.74 45.06 -25.87
N ALA A 10 18.04 45.58 -26.87
CA ALA A 10 17.39 44.80 -27.91
C ALA A 10 18.46 44.39 -28.94
N LEU A 11 18.58 43.09 -29.19
CA LEU A 11 19.31 42.56 -30.36
C LEU A 11 18.30 42.25 -31.47
N PRO A 12 18.54 42.70 -32.70
CA PRO A 12 17.62 42.51 -33.82
C PRO A 12 17.81 41.12 -34.44
N CYS A 13 16.65 40.44 -34.62
CA CYS A 13 16.54 39.25 -35.46
C CYS A 13 16.88 39.57 -36.92
N HIS A 14 18.01 39.06 -37.38
CA HIS A 14 18.39 39.04 -38.80
C HIS A 14 18.09 37.64 -39.34
N CYS A 15 16.86 37.40 -39.75
CA CYS A 15 16.43 36.12 -40.36
C CYS A 15 15.49 36.32 -41.59
N ASN A 16 15.76 37.36 -42.38
CA ASN A 16 14.89 37.64 -43.58
C ASN A 16 15.64 37.77 -44.92
N ASP A 17 16.95 37.58 -44.94
CA ASP A 17 17.74 37.82 -46.18
C ASP A 17 18.18 36.54 -46.92
N LEU A 18 17.97 35.36 -46.34
CA LEU A 18 18.34 34.10 -47.02
C LEU A 18 17.26 33.54 -47.94
N ARG A 19 16.00 33.99 -47.83
CA ARG A 19 14.88 33.50 -48.67
C ARG A 19 14.77 34.22 -50.00
N ARG A 20 15.40 35.36 -50.22
CA ARG A 20 15.34 36.12 -51.49
C ARG A 20 16.40 35.76 -52.52
N ARG A 21 17.51 35.12 -52.14
CA ARG A 21 18.59 34.76 -53.10
C ARG A 21 18.45 33.40 -53.76
N ILE A 22 17.52 32.55 -53.29
CA ILE A 22 17.33 31.21 -53.89
C ILE A 22 16.23 31.24 -54.96
N LYS A 23 15.34 32.22 -54.98
CA LYS A 23 14.28 32.31 -55.98
C LYS A 23 14.66 32.88 -57.32
N SER A 24 15.81 33.53 -57.47
CA SER A 24 16.18 34.21 -58.75
C SER A 24 17.13 33.39 -59.65
N ARG A 25 17.62 32.25 -59.24
CA ARG A 25 18.52 31.40 -60.07
C ARG A 25 17.84 30.11 -60.60
N PHE A 26 16.62 29.78 -60.18
CA PHE A 26 15.94 28.59 -60.65
C PHE A 26 14.93 28.86 -61.76
N LEU A 27 14.70 30.11 -62.17
CA LEU A 27 13.66 30.46 -63.17
C LEU A 27 14.19 30.68 -64.59
N GLN A 28 15.50 30.49 -64.83
CA GLN A 28 16.07 30.73 -66.19
C GLN A 28 16.56 29.49 -66.93
N PHE A 29 16.28 28.27 -66.43
CA PHE A 29 16.73 27.03 -67.08
C PHE A 29 15.60 26.14 -67.59
N PHE A 30 14.39 26.63 -67.69
CA PHE A 30 13.23 25.77 -68.08
C PHE A 30 12.43 26.31 -69.23
N VAL A 31 13.13 26.68 -70.33
CA VAL A 31 12.47 26.85 -71.65
C VAL A 31 13.34 26.24 -72.72
N ARG A 32 13.23 24.96 -72.89
CA ARG A 32 13.43 24.25 -74.19
C ARG A 32 13.21 22.75 -73.99
N SER A 33 12.25 22.27 -74.70
CA SER A 33 11.91 20.88 -75.04
C SER A 33 10.62 20.34 -74.40
N ASN A 34 9.62 20.23 -75.24
CA ASN A 34 8.28 19.70 -74.90
C ASN A 34 8.22 18.15 -74.86
N ILE A 35 9.33 17.45 -75.01
CA ILE A 35 9.37 15.98 -74.99
C ILE A 35 9.75 15.42 -73.63
N ASP A 36 10.57 16.14 -72.87
CA ASP A 36 11.03 15.67 -71.55
C ASP A 36 9.96 15.87 -70.44
N LYS A 37 8.93 16.65 -70.66
CA LYS A 37 7.87 16.87 -69.70
C LYS A 37 6.93 15.67 -69.48
N PHE A 38 6.77 14.83 -70.51
CA PHE A 38 5.95 13.62 -70.40
C PHE A 38 6.71 12.47 -69.70
N PHE A 39 8.00 12.40 -69.85
CA PHE A 39 8.82 11.36 -69.17
C PHE A 39 9.05 11.69 -67.68
N CYS A 40 9.25 12.91 -67.31
CA CYS A 40 9.35 13.32 -65.89
C CYS A 40 8.00 13.20 -65.13
N ALA A 41 6.90 13.46 -65.76
CA ALA A 41 5.55 13.30 -65.16
C ALA A 41 5.20 11.81 -64.93
N ALA A 42 5.57 10.93 -65.89
CA ALA A 42 5.38 9.49 -65.76
C ALA A 42 6.31 8.89 -64.70
N ALA A 43 7.56 9.36 -64.60
CA ALA A 43 8.50 8.90 -63.56
C ALA A 43 8.12 9.38 -62.16
N ALA A 44 7.58 10.59 -62.02
CA ALA A 44 7.08 11.10 -60.73
C ALA A 44 5.78 10.40 -60.30
N MET A 45 4.93 9.98 -61.25
CA MET A 45 3.72 9.22 -60.97
C MET A 45 4.00 7.74 -60.64
N ALA A 46 5.05 7.14 -61.21
CA ALA A 46 5.49 5.79 -60.87
C ALA A 46 6.21 5.72 -59.54
N LEU A 47 6.84 6.80 -59.04
CA LEU A 47 7.54 6.85 -57.76
C LEU A 47 6.58 7.08 -56.59
N SER A 48 5.38 7.57 -56.82
CA SER A 48 4.34 7.75 -55.77
C SER A 48 3.58 6.44 -55.45
N ILE A 49 3.72 5.38 -56.23
CA ILE A 49 3.01 4.09 -56.02
C ILE A 49 3.83 3.15 -55.08
N PHE A 50 5.08 3.47 -54.79
CA PHE A 50 5.97 2.63 -53.95
C PHE A 50 6.20 3.14 -52.52
N PHE A 51 5.35 4.05 -52.01
CA PHE A 51 5.32 4.22 -50.58
C PHE A 51 4.31 3.20 -50.01
N PRO A 52 4.80 2.05 -49.46
CA PRO A 52 3.93 1.25 -48.62
C PRO A 52 3.57 2.15 -47.45
N ALA A 53 2.29 2.49 -47.32
CA ALA A 53 1.75 3.01 -46.08
C ALA A 53 1.92 1.90 -45.03
N CYS A 54 3.10 1.82 -44.45
CA CYS A 54 3.36 1.01 -43.26
C CYS A 54 2.53 1.63 -42.12
N GLY A 55 1.25 1.32 -42.13
CA GLY A 55 0.42 1.41 -40.94
C GLY A 55 0.93 0.39 -39.95
N ASN A 56 2.00 0.74 -39.27
CA ASN A 56 2.50 -0.06 -38.15
C ASN A 56 1.42 -0.01 -37.07
N ARG A 57 0.51 -0.99 -37.08
CA ARG A 57 -0.34 -1.26 -35.92
C ARG A 57 0.62 -1.73 -34.83
N SER A 58 1.08 -0.79 -34.04
CA SER A 58 1.97 -1.11 -32.94
C SER A 58 1.19 -1.95 -31.92
N ASN A 59 1.60 -3.18 -31.69
CA ASN A 59 1.12 -4.05 -30.62
C ASN A 59 1.70 -3.65 -29.26
N VAL A 60 2.04 -2.37 -29.11
CA VAL A 60 2.72 -1.78 -27.97
C VAL A 60 1.82 -0.73 -27.34
N VAL A 61 1.73 -0.79 -26.04
CA VAL A 61 1.11 0.28 -25.23
C VAL A 61 2.06 0.69 -24.13
N SER A 62 2.14 1.99 -23.92
CA SER A 62 2.96 2.59 -22.87
C SER A 62 2.13 2.75 -21.59
N GLY A 63 2.78 2.58 -20.46
CA GLY A 63 2.23 2.76 -19.14
C GLY A 63 3.28 3.18 -18.14
N THR A 64 2.90 3.18 -16.87
CA THR A 64 3.78 3.52 -15.76
C THR A 64 3.87 2.35 -14.80
N ILE A 65 5.07 2.09 -14.30
CA ILE A 65 5.28 1.12 -13.22
C ILE A 65 4.71 1.72 -11.94
N GLU A 66 3.86 0.97 -11.27
CA GLU A 66 3.29 1.27 -9.97
C GLU A 66 3.70 0.17 -8.98
N VAL A 67 3.54 0.45 -7.70
CA VAL A 67 3.78 -0.47 -6.59
C VAL A 67 2.59 -0.43 -5.65
N ASP A 68 2.32 -1.54 -4.99
CA ASP A 68 1.29 -1.54 -3.95
C ASP A 68 1.84 -0.83 -2.70
N GLU A 69 1.04 0.08 -2.13
CA GLU A 69 1.40 0.91 -0.99
C GLU A 69 0.58 0.53 0.23
N VAL A 70 1.18 0.64 1.41
CA VAL A 70 0.50 0.49 2.69
C VAL A 70 0.75 1.74 3.53
N HIS A 71 -0.36 2.34 3.98
CA HIS A 71 -0.33 3.47 4.89
C HIS A 71 -0.46 2.97 6.32
N VAL A 72 0.53 3.26 7.15
CA VAL A 72 0.58 2.82 8.54
C VAL A 72 0.46 4.00 9.50
N GLY A 73 -0.23 3.76 10.61
CA GLY A 73 -0.42 4.75 11.65
C GLY A 73 -0.95 4.12 12.93
N PRO A 74 -0.85 4.80 14.07
CA PRO A 74 -1.34 4.30 15.35
C PRO A 74 -2.86 4.42 15.41
N ARG A 75 -3.54 3.45 16.04
CA ARG A 75 -4.99 3.55 16.33
C ARG A 75 -5.28 4.60 17.38
N SER A 76 -4.43 4.71 18.37
CA SER A 76 -4.51 5.68 19.45
C SER A 76 -3.56 6.83 19.23
N GLY A 77 -4.00 8.06 19.53
CA GLY A 77 -3.13 9.22 19.45
C GLY A 77 -2.07 9.22 20.55
N GLY A 78 -1.03 10.02 20.35
CA GLY A 78 0.07 10.18 21.30
C GLY A 78 1.16 11.09 20.78
N ARG A 79 2.15 11.38 21.63
CA ARG A 79 3.35 12.11 21.24
C ARG A 79 4.37 11.14 20.67
N VAL A 80 5.03 11.50 19.58
CA VAL A 80 6.16 10.74 19.02
C VAL A 80 7.36 10.83 19.95
N ASP A 81 7.76 9.70 20.54
CA ASP A 81 8.93 9.60 21.41
C ASP A 81 10.19 9.29 20.62
N LYS A 82 10.16 8.28 19.75
CA LYS A 82 11.32 7.85 18.94
C LYS A 82 10.93 7.45 17.53
N ILE A 83 11.88 7.64 16.64
CA ILE A 83 11.85 7.17 15.25
C ILE A 83 12.99 6.17 15.08
N PHE A 84 12.68 4.99 14.52
CA PHE A 84 13.63 3.88 14.35
C PHE A 84 14.04 3.67 12.90
N ALA A 85 13.26 4.17 11.94
CA ALA A 85 13.49 4.02 10.52
C ALA A 85 13.33 5.34 9.78
N TRP A 86 14.07 5.51 8.69
CA TRP A 86 14.09 6.72 7.87
C TRP A 86 13.64 6.42 6.44
N GLU A 87 13.27 7.46 5.72
CA GLU A 87 12.90 7.35 4.30
C GLU A 87 14.04 6.71 3.49
N GLY A 88 13.69 5.71 2.69
CA GLY A 88 14.63 4.88 1.93
C GLY A 88 15.08 3.58 2.62
N ASP A 89 14.79 3.39 3.91
CA ASP A 89 15.15 2.16 4.63
C ASP A 89 14.29 0.99 4.18
N THR A 90 14.92 -0.17 4.03
CA THR A 90 14.23 -1.45 3.82
C THR A 90 13.84 -2.05 5.16
N LEU A 91 12.56 -2.30 5.34
CA LEU A 91 11.94 -2.79 6.57
C LEU A 91 11.49 -4.24 6.40
N ARG A 92 11.65 -5.04 7.46
CA ARG A 92 11.06 -6.38 7.55
C ARG A 92 9.73 -6.33 8.27
N ALA A 93 8.89 -7.31 8.02
CA ALA A 93 7.64 -7.49 8.77
C ALA A 93 7.89 -7.49 10.28
N GLY A 94 7.11 -6.68 11.02
CA GLY A 94 7.24 -6.49 12.48
C GLY A 94 8.32 -5.49 12.91
N GLN A 95 9.10 -4.91 12.00
CA GLN A 95 10.14 -3.94 12.35
C GLN A 95 9.48 -2.61 12.78
N PRO A 96 9.92 -2.02 13.92
CA PRO A 96 9.38 -0.75 14.40
C PRO A 96 9.82 0.42 13.51
N ILE A 97 8.89 1.34 13.28
CA ILE A 97 9.10 2.58 12.53
C ILE A 97 9.10 3.77 13.50
N VAL A 98 8.02 3.87 14.29
CA VAL A 98 7.81 4.99 15.23
C VAL A 98 7.31 4.44 16.57
N GLN A 99 7.80 5.01 17.67
CA GLN A 99 7.33 4.77 19.02
C GLN A 99 6.62 6.02 19.52
N LEU A 100 5.40 5.84 20.03
CA LEU A 100 4.68 6.88 20.75
C LEU A 100 4.97 6.80 22.26
N GLU A 101 4.84 7.92 22.94
CA GLU A 101 4.95 8.02 24.40
C GLU A 101 3.84 7.18 25.06
N ALA A 102 4.22 6.24 25.92
CA ALA A 102 3.32 5.28 26.54
C ALA A 102 3.35 5.35 28.09
N THR A 103 3.90 6.41 28.68
CA THR A 103 4.12 6.54 30.14
C THR A 103 2.85 6.33 30.94
N GLU A 104 1.73 6.93 30.50
CA GLU A 104 0.43 6.78 31.20
C GLU A 104 -0.11 5.35 31.10
N LEU A 105 0.01 4.71 29.92
CA LEU A 105 -0.43 3.34 29.73
C LEU A 105 0.42 2.36 30.53
N GLN A 106 1.71 2.61 30.64
CA GLN A 106 2.62 1.80 31.48
C GLN A 106 2.21 1.88 32.95
N ALA A 107 1.92 3.08 33.46
CA ALA A 107 1.42 3.23 34.83
C ALA A 107 0.06 2.52 35.04
N ARG A 108 -0.84 2.58 34.07
CA ARG A 108 -2.11 1.83 34.10
C ARG A 108 -1.90 0.31 34.08
N ARG A 109 -0.94 -0.16 33.29
CA ARG A 109 -0.54 -1.57 33.23
C ARG A 109 -0.06 -2.08 34.60
N ASP A 110 0.82 -1.30 35.24
CA ASP A 110 1.36 -1.65 36.55
C ASP A 110 0.28 -1.71 37.64
N LEU A 111 -0.68 -0.77 37.57
CA LEU A 111 -1.86 -0.79 38.43
C LEU A 111 -2.71 -2.05 38.20
N ALA A 112 -2.98 -2.41 36.95
CA ALA A 112 -3.75 -3.61 36.61
C ALA A 112 -3.02 -4.89 37.05
N ALA A 113 -1.69 -4.93 36.93
CA ALA A 113 -0.89 -6.05 37.44
C ALA A 113 -0.98 -6.19 38.97
N ALA A 114 -0.98 -5.07 39.69
CA ALA A 114 -1.20 -5.08 41.14
C ALA A 114 -2.61 -5.56 41.53
N GLN A 115 -3.63 -5.19 40.74
CA GLN A 115 -5.02 -5.67 40.94
C GLN A 115 -5.14 -7.18 40.75
N ILE A 116 -4.40 -7.80 39.80
CA ILE A 116 -4.36 -9.26 39.64
C ILE A 116 -3.82 -9.90 40.91
N ASN A 117 -2.72 -9.40 41.49
CA ASN A 117 -2.15 -9.94 42.71
C ASN A 117 -3.17 -9.85 43.87
N THR A 118 -3.87 -8.73 44.01
CA THR A 118 -4.93 -8.58 45.02
C THR A 118 -6.04 -9.60 44.82
N ALA A 119 -6.50 -9.81 43.61
CA ALA A 119 -7.55 -10.80 43.30
C ALA A 119 -7.10 -12.23 43.55
N ILE A 120 -5.80 -12.55 43.31
CA ILE A 120 -5.23 -13.89 43.59
C ILE A 120 -5.24 -14.12 45.11
N HIS A 121 -4.77 -13.16 45.90
CA HIS A 121 -4.77 -13.30 47.35
C HIS A 121 -6.15 -13.44 47.96
N ASP A 122 -7.15 -12.73 47.41
CA ASP A 122 -8.58 -12.94 47.80
C ASP A 122 -9.03 -14.36 47.45
N ALA A 123 -8.73 -14.86 46.25
CA ALA A 123 -9.08 -16.22 45.85
C ALA A 123 -8.42 -17.30 46.72
N ASP A 124 -7.15 -17.09 47.12
CA ASP A 124 -6.41 -17.98 48.02
C ASP A 124 -7.02 -17.96 49.41
N ALA A 125 -7.42 -16.80 49.94
CA ALA A 125 -8.10 -16.69 51.22
C ALA A 125 -9.45 -17.43 51.23
N GLN A 126 -10.23 -17.26 50.14
CA GLN A 126 -11.51 -17.97 49.97
C GLN A 126 -11.29 -19.49 49.84
N GLN A 127 -10.20 -19.92 49.21
CA GLN A 127 -9.85 -21.31 49.08
C GLN A 127 -9.47 -21.93 50.45
N ALA A 128 -8.69 -21.23 51.25
CA ALA A 128 -8.31 -21.70 52.62
C ALA A 128 -9.53 -21.89 53.51
N GLN A 129 -10.50 -20.92 53.40
CA GLN A 129 -11.77 -21.03 54.11
C GLN A 129 -12.60 -22.23 53.62
N LEU A 130 -12.62 -22.52 52.32
CA LEU A 130 -13.30 -23.69 51.76
C LEU A 130 -12.69 -24.98 52.30
N ASP A 131 -11.39 -25.10 52.35
CA ASP A 131 -10.68 -26.30 52.84
C ASP A 131 -11.00 -26.55 54.29
N PHE A 132 -11.04 -25.52 55.15
CA PHE A 132 -11.51 -25.63 56.54
C PHE A 132 -12.94 -26.16 56.65
N LEU A 133 -13.88 -25.55 55.86
CA LEU A 133 -15.31 -25.97 55.89
C LEU A 133 -15.53 -27.36 55.36
N ARG A 134 -14.76 -27.81 54.36
CA ARG A 134 -14.80 -29.18 53.84
C ARG A 134 -14.34 -30.19 54.85
N ASP A 135 -13.27 -29.87 55.60
CA ASP A 135 -12.78 -30.79 56.66
C ASP A 135 -13.74 -30.78 57.86
N ASP A 136 -14.40 -29.68 58.14
CA ASP A 136 -15.48 -29.64 59.15
C ASP A 136 -16.70 -30.52 58.72
N ALA A 137 -17.14 -30.37 57.46
CA ALA A 137 -18.25 -31.14 56.91
C ALA A 137 -17.93 -32.66 56.96
N LYS A 138 -16.67 -33.09 56.66
CA LYS A 138 -16.26 -34.48 56.82
C LYS A 138 -16.31 -34.93 58.26
N ARG A 139 -15.82 -34.13 59.22
CA ARG A 139 -15.89 -34.49 60.66
C ARG A 139 -17.34 -34.60 61.12
N GLN A 140 -18.21 -33.68 60.75
CA GLN A 140 -19.65 -33.75 61.08
C GLN A 140 -20.36 -34.98 60.49
N ALA A 141 -20.03 -35.33 59.23
CA ALA A 141 -20.54 -36.55 58.61
C ALA A 141 -20.11 -37.85 59.34
N ASP A 142 -18.87 -37.92 59.85
CA ASP A 142 -18.39 -39.06 60.62
C ASP A 142 -18.98 -39.11 62.00
N LEU A 143 -19.21 -37.96 62.69
CA LEU A 143 -19.91 -37.91 63.96
C LEU A 143 -21.39 -38.27 63.84
N LEU A 144 -22.03 -37.93 62.70
CA LEU A 144 -23.42 -38.37 62.38
C LEU A 144 -23.51 -39.89 62.29
N LYS A 145 -22.57 -40.56 61.57
CA LYS A 145 -22.49 -42.04 61.50
C LYS A 145 -22.40 -42.69 62.88
N ARG A 146 -21.73 -41.98 63.81
CA ARG A 146 -21.63 -42.40 65.22
C ARG A 146 -22.79 -41.97 66.10
N LYS A 147 -23.83 -41.30 65.56
CA LYS A 147 -25.03 -40.79 66.25
C LYS A 147 -24.70 -39.74 67.30
N VAL A 148 -23.60 -38.96 67.16
CA VAL A 148 -23.16 -37.97 68.12
C VAL A 148 -23.75 -36.59 67.83
N VAL A 149 -24.08 -36.29 66.56
CA VAL A 149 -24.64 -35.03 66.10
C VAL A 149 -26.00 -35.24 65.42
N SER A 150 -26.76 -34.16 65.29
CA SER A 150 -28.06 -34.22 64.60
C SER A 150 -27.89 -34.22 63.06
N PRO A 151 -28.81 -34.84 62.29
CA PRO A 151 -28.79 -34.74 60.84
C PRO A 151 -28.75 -33.31 60.31
N ASN A 152 -29.46 -32.39 60.97
CA ASN A 152 -29.53 -30.97 60.61
C ASN A 152 -28.18 -30.27 60.76
N ASP A 153 -27.36 -30.61 61.77
CA ASP A 153 -26.03 -30.01 61.97
C ASP A 153 -25.04 -30.48 60.90
N ALA A 154 -25.11 -31.78 60.53
CA ALA A 154 -24.30 -32.31 59.45
C ALA A 154 -24.68 -31.67 58.08
N GLU A 155 -25.97 -31.49 57.82
CA GLU A 155 -26.48 -30.87 56.59
C GLU A 155 -26.09 -29.37 56.48
N ARG A 156 -26.13 -28.66 57.62
CA ARG A 156 -25.63 -27.25 57.70
C ARG A 156 -24.16 -27.14 57.31
N SER A 157 -23.28 -28.01 57.84
CA SER A 157 -21.84 -27.99 57.53
C SER A 157 -21.57 -28.28 56.05
N VAL A 158 -22.30 -29.23 55.44
CA VAL A 158 -22.25 -29.51 53.99
C VAL A 158 -22.71 -28.29 53.15
N SER A 159 -23.83 -27.68 53.57
CA SER A 159 -24.35 -26.51 52.89
C SER A 159 -23.41 -25.32 52.97
N ALA A 160 -22.74 -25.13 54.13
CA ALA A 160 -21.73 -24.07 54.30
C ALA A 160 -20.51 -24.30 53.38
N ALA A 161 -20.02 -25.54 53.31
CA ALA A 161 -18.90 -25.86 52.38
C ALA A 161 -19.32 -25.65 50.91
N LYS A 162 -20.53 -26.00 50.53
CA LYS A 162 -21.05 -25.78 49.15
C LYS A 162 -21.22 -24.31 48.82
N THR A 163 -21.67 -23.51 49.77
CA THR A 163 -21.74 -22.03 49.57
C THR A 163 -20.37 -21.44 49.37
N GLN A 164 -19.39 -21.83 50.21
CA GLN A 164 -18.04 -21.37 50.09
C GLN A 164 -17.35 -21.80 48.80
N GLU A 165 -17.69 -22.98 48.28
CA GLU A 165 -17.20 -23.42 46.95
C GLU A 165 -17.65 -22.44 45.85
N LYS A 166 -18.89 -21.94 45.94
CA LYS A 166 -19.34 -20.88 45.00
C LYS A 166 -18.64 -19.54 45.23
N ASN A 167 -18.29 -19.22 46.46
CA ASN A 167 -17.48 -18.01 46.74
C ASN A 167 -16.09 -18.11 46.12
N VAL A 168 -15.42 -19.28 46.20
CA VAL A 168 -14.13 -19.56 45.55
C VAL A 168 -14.25 -19.44 44.02
N GLU A 169 -15.32 -20.02 43.45
CA GLU A 169 -15.56 -19.88 42.02
C GLU A 169 -15.70 -18.43 41.59
N ALA A 170 -16.48 -17.65 42.33
CA ALA A 170 -16.64 -16.20 42.11
C ALA A 170 -15.30 -15.41 42.24
N ALA A 171 -14.48 -15.73 43.25
CA ALA A 171 -13.16 -15.10 43.44
C ALA A 171 -12.22 -15.44 42.27
N ARG A 172 -12.20 -16.69 41.80
CA ARG A 172 -11.42 -17.10 40.61
C ARG A 172 -11.87 -16.37 39.35
N MET A 173 -13.19 -16.12 39.18
CA MET A 173 -13.69 -15.31 38.07
C MET A 173 -13.19 -13.86 38.11
N ARG A 174 -13.04 -13.27 39.33
CA ARG A 174 -12.43 -11.95 39.48
C ARG A 174 -10.97 -11.92 39.03
N VAL A 175 -10.19 -12.96 39.32
CA VAL A 175 -8.82 -13.10 38.80
C VAL A 175 -8.80 -13.13 37.29
N THR A 176 -9.73 -13.90 36.67
CA THR A 176 -9.84 -13.95 35.21
C THR A 176 -10.21 -12.59 34.63
N GLN A 177 -11.13 -11.86 35.26
CA GLN A 177 -11.51 -10.51 34.86
C GLN A 177 -10.33 -9.52 34.93
N ALA A 178 -9.57 -9.53 36.03
CA ALA A 178 -8.39 -8.68 36.20
C ALA A 178 -7.30 -8.99 35.15
N ARG A 179 -7.09 -10.27 34.82
CA ARG A 179 -6.17 -10.67 33.73
C ARG A 179 -6.64 -10.17 32.36
N ALA A 180 -7.92 -10.25 32.07
CA ALA A 180 -8.48 -9.71 30.82
C ALA A 180 -8.27 -8.18 30.69
N GLN A 181 -8.41 -7.48 31.82
CA GLN A 181 -8.14 -6.03 31.85
C GLN A 181 -6.66 -5.70 31.61
N LEU A 182 -5.73 -6.48 32.15
CA LEU A 182 -4.29 -6.32 31.87
C LEU A 182 -4.02 -6.58 30.39
N ALA A 183 -4.58 -7.64 29.82
CA ALA A 183 -4.40 -7.98 28.41
C ALA A 183 -4.91 -6.88 27.48
N ASP A 184 -6.00 -6.19 27.81
CA ASP A 184 -6.50 -5.05 27.06
C ASP A 184 -5.49 -3.89 27.07
N ILE A 185 -4.91 -3.58 28.24
CA ILE A 185 -3.88 -2.54 28.35
C ILE A 185 -2.61 -2.93 27.60
N ASP A 186 -2.19 -4.19 27.67
CA ASP A 186 -1.02 -4.69 26.93
C ASP A 186 -1.24 -4.57 25.39
N ALA A 187 -2.46 -4.84 24.91
CA ALA A 187 -2.82 -4.61 23.51
C ALA A 187 -2.75 -3.11 23.13
N GLN A 188 -3.25 -2.21 24.00
CA GLN A 188 -3.13 -0.77 23.78
C GLN A 188 -1.66 -0.31 23.79
N LEU A 189 -0.81 -0.88 24.62
CA LEU A 189 0.62 -0.59 24.65
C LEU A 189 1.33 -1.06 23.35
N ALA A 190 0.94 -2.21 22.82
CA ALA A 190 1.48 -2.69 21.54
C ALA A 190 1.12 -1.73 20.38
N GLU A 191 -0.06 -1.11 20.41
CA GLU A 191 -0.52 -0.12 19.43
C GLU A 191 0.25 1.23 19.52
N MET A 192 1.00 1.48 20.61
CA MET A 192 1.88 2.66 20.72
C MET A 192 3.14 2.53 19.88
N GLN A 193 3.38 1.39 19.27
CA GLN A 193 4.47 1.17 18.36
C GLN A 193 3.93 0.93 16.95
N VAL A 194 4.24 1.84 16.03
CA VAL A 194 3.91 1.68 14.61
C VAL A 194 4.98 0.78 13.99
N ILE A 195 4.55 -0.35 13.43
CA ILE A 195 5.43 -1.37 12.84
C ILE A 195 5.13 -1.56 11.36
N ALA A 196 6.10 -2.08 10.60
CA ALA A 196 5.89 -2.51 9.23
C ALA A 196 5.07 -3.82 9.21
N PRO A 197 3.90 -3.89 8.53
CA PRO A 197 3.07 -5.09 8.52
C PRO A 197 3.66 -6.21 7.65
N THR A 198 4.50 -5.87 6.69
CA THR A 198 5.17 -6.78 5.75
C THR A 198 6.51 -6.19 5.30
N ASP A 199 7.29 -6.99 4.58
CA ASP A 199 8.55 -6.54 3.99
C ASP A 199 8.28 -5.41 2.98
N SER A 200 8.94 -4.26 3.19
CA SER A 200 8.62 -3.02 2.49
C SER A 200 9.80 -2.04 2.51
N VAL A 201 9.68 -0.98 1.72
CA VAL A 201 10.60 0.17 1.78
C VAL A 201 9.83 1.37 2.32
N LEU A 202 10.39 2.08 3.27
CA LEU A 202 9.80 3.31 3.82
C LEU A 202 9.95 4.44 2.80
N GLU A 203 8.84 4.83 2.17
CA GLU A 203 8.84 5.87 1.14
C GLU A 203 8.69 7.26 1.76
N VAL A 204 7.69 7.44 2.62
CA VAL A 204 7.40 8.73 3.25
C VAL A 204 7.23 8.55 4.75
N LEU A 205 7.87 9.41 5.52
CA LEU A 205 7.70 9.53 6.97
C LEU A 205 7.15 10.92 7.31
N SER A 206 5.84 10.99 7.61
CA SER A 206 5.10 12.24 7.77
C SER A 206 5.21 12.86 9.17
N VAL A 207 6.09 12.35 10.05
CA VAL A 207 6.17 12.77 11.45
C VAL A 207 7.59 12.98 11.93
N LYS A 208 7.72 13.77 13.01
CA LYS A 208 9.00 14.05 13.69
C LYS A 208 8.89 13.76 15.18
N VAL A 209 10.01 13.51 15.82
CA VAL A 209 10.08 13.37 17.28
C VAL A 209 9.52 14.63 17.95
N GLY A 210 8.61 14.43 18.89
CA GLY A 210 7.90 15.47 19.61
C GLY A 210 6.54 15.85 19.01
N ASP A 211 6.21 15.43 17.80
CA ASP A 211 4.88 15.66 17.21
C ASP A 211 3.78 14.99 18.05
N VAL A 212 2.61 15.64 18.13
CA VAL A 212 1.43 15.08 18.78
C VAL A 212 0.44 14.66 17.70
N LEU A 213 0.12 13.37 17.67
CA LEU A 213 -0.71 12.75 16.65
C LEU A 213 -2.10 12.42 17.18
N PRO A 214 -3.18 12.70 16.45
CA PRO A 214 -4.47 12.11 16.72
C PRO A 214 -4.47 10.62 16.34
N GLY A 215 -5.41 9.84 16.88
CA GLY A 215 -5.59 8.45 16.46
C GLY A 215 -5.96 8.32 14.98
N ASN A 216 -5.58 7.20 14.38
CA ASN A 216 -5.81 6.86 12.96
C ASN A 216 -5.16 7.84 11.95
N ARG A 217 -4.18 8.63 12.37
CA ARG A 217 -3.41 9.45 11.44
C ARG A 217 -2.32 8.60 10.79
N GLU A 218 -2.21 8.72 9.48
CA GLU A 218 -1.10 8.16 8.72
C GLU A 218 0.23 8.77 9.20
N VAL A 219 1.18 7.89 9.48
CA VAL A 219 2.52 8.21 9.97
C VAL A 219 3.56 7.94 8.90
N ALA A 220 3.39 6.85 8.17
CA ALA A 220 4.31 6.45 7.13
C ALA A 220 3.60 5.73 5.97
N THR A 221 4.14 5.94 4.76
CA THR A 221 3.79 5.22 3.54
C THR A 221 4.89 4.22 3.22
N LEU A 222 4.51 2.97 3.05
CA LEU A 222 5.40 1.84 2.78
C LEU A 222 5.13 1.28 1.39
N LEU A 223 6.18 1.11 0.58
CA LEU A 223 6.12 0.43 -0.70
C LEU A 223 6.38 -1.07 -0.50
N LEU A 224 5.47 -1.91 -0.96
CA LEU A 224 5.59 -3.36 -0.78
C LEU A 224 6.66 -3.95 -1.70
N THR A 225 7.65 -4.60 -1.12
CA THR A 225 8.71 -5.26 -1.88
C THR A 225 8.15 -6.40 -2.74
N GLY A 226 8.52 -6.43 -4.02
CA GLY A 226 8.09 -7.49 -4.93
C GLY A 226 6.66 -7.33 -5.50
N HIS A 227 5.98 -6.24 -5.22
CA HIS A 227 4.63 -5.95 -5.70
C HIS A 227 4.61 -4.89 -6.80
N LEU A 228 5.56 -4.97 -7.73
CA LEU A 228 5.61 -4.07 -8.89
C LEU A 228 4.68 -4.53 -10.00
N TRP A 229 3.98 -3.59 -10.62
CA TRP A 229 3.11 -3.83 -11.75
C TRP A 229 3.04 -2.61 -12.67
N VAL A 230 2.66 -2.84 -13.93
CA VAL A 230 2.49 -1.76 -14.91
C VAL A 230 1.01 -1.58 -15.19
N ARG A 231 0.54 -0.34 -15.13
CA ARG A 231 -0.79 0.03 -15.59
C ARG A 231 -0.71 0.51 -17.02
N VAL A 232 -1.41 -0.17 -17.91
CA VAL A 232 -1.57 0.23 -19.30
C VAL A 232 -3.02 0.32 -19.69
N TYR A 233 -3.29 1.13 -20.68
CA TYR A 233 -4.62 1.32 -21.21
C TYR A 233 -4.70 0.80 -22.64
N VAL A 234 -5.48 -0.25 -22.84
CA VAL A 234 -5.65 -0.90 -24.15
C VAL A 234 -6.97 -0.52 -24.80
N PRO A 235 -7.04 -0.36 -26.12
CA PRO A 235 -8.29 -0.10 -26.82
C PRO A 235 -9.23 -1.31 -26.76
N GLU A 236 -10.53 -1.10 -26.81
CA GLU A 236 -11.56 -2.14 -26.79
C GLU A 236 -11.29 -3.27 -27.80
N SER A 237 -10.79 -2.93 -28.99
CA SER A 237 -10.49 -3.90 -30.05
C SER A 237 -9.45 -4.97 -29.65
N TRP A 238 -8.67 -4.75 -28.58
CA TRP A 238 -7.65 -5.69 -28.11
C TRP A 238 -8.15 -6.64 -27.02
N LEU A 239 -9.27 -6.34 -26.38
CA LEU A 239 -9.79 -7.12 -25.25
C LEU A 239 -10.04 -8.59 -25.61
N GLY A 240 -10.49 -8.87 -26.84
CA GLY A 240 -10.70 -10.23 -27.31
C GLY A 240 -9.42 -11.03 -27.54
N LEU A 241 -8.27 -10.37 -27.59
CA LEU A 241 -6.96 -10.95 -27.91
C LEU A 241 -6.10 -11.12 -26.64
N ILE A 242 -6.33 -10.34 -25.59
CA ILE A 242 -5.58 -10.33 -24.34
C ILE A 242 -6.27 -11.26 -23.34
N LYS A 243 -5.50 -12.14 -22.70
CA LYS A 243 -6.00 -13.10 -21.72
C LYS A 243 -5.35 -12.90 -20.36
N LEU A 244 -6.13 -13.17 -19.30
CA LEU A 244 -5.58 -13.25 -17.94
C LEU A 244 -4.53 -14.37 -17.87
N GLY A 245 -3.41 -14.11 -17.19
CA GLY A 245 -2.28 -15.03 -17.09
C GLY A 245 -1.37 -15.06 -18.33
N GLU A 246 -1.63 -14.22 -19.33
CA GLU A 246 -0.78 -14.14 -20.52
C GLU A 246 0.56 -13.49 -20.20
N HIS A 247 1.66 -14.09 -20.72
CA HIS A 247 2.99 -13.52 -20.62
C HIS A 247 3.18 -12.45 -21.70
N VAL A 248 3.67 -11.30 -21.27
CA VAL A 248 3.92 -10.14 -22.13
C VAL A 248 5.34 -9.61 -21.89
N ARG A 249 5.93 -9.04 -22.94
CA ARG A 249 7.25 -8.41 -22.81
C ARG A 249 7.09 -6.96 -22.38
N VAL A 250 7.82 -6.60 -21.35
CA VAL A 250 7.86 -5.25 -20.80
C VAL A 250 9.23 -4.66 -21.00
N ARG A 251 9.30 -3.50 -21.63
CA ARG A 251 10.55 -2.76 -21.85
C ARG A 251 10.47 -1.44 -21.12
N VAL A 252 11.54 -1.09 -20.44
CA VAL A 252 11.66 0.14 -19.67
C VAL A 252 12.77 1.00 -20.27
N ASP A 253 12.52 2.28 -20.48
CA ASP A 253 13.47 3.21 -21.11
C ASP A 253 14.80 3.30 -20.36
N SER A 254 14.78 3.13 -19.04
CA SER A 254 15.98 3.15 -18.20
C SER A 254 16.94 1.97 -18.46
N PHE A 255 16.47 0.89 -19.11
CA PHE A 255 17.26 -0.30 -19.41
C PHE A 255 17.13 -0.71 -20.89
N PRO A 256 17.69 0.08 -21.82
CA PRO A 256 17.58 -0.17 -23.25
C PRO A 256 18.18 -1.54 -23.61
N GLY A 257 17.41 -2.32 -24.38
CA GLY A 257 17.83 -3.66 -24.83
C GLY A 257 17.57 -4.80 -23.83
N LYS A 258 16.99 -4.52 -22.65
CA LYS A 258 16.52 -5.54 -21.71
C LYS A 258 14.99 -5.63 -21.72
N ASP A 259 14.49 -6.81 -22.01
CA ASP A 259 13.09 -7.13 -21.89
C ASP A 259 12.85 -7.82 -20.52
N PHE A 260 11.78 -7.43 -19.83
CA PHE A 260 11.31 -8.05 -18.61
C PHE A 260 10.06 -8.86 -18.92
N ASP A 261 9.89 -9.98 -18.25
CA ASP A 261 8.70 -10.81 -18.39
C ASP A 261 7.59 -10.28 -17.47
N GLY A 262 6.44 -9.93 -18.04
CA GLY A 262 5.27 -9.48 -17.30
C GLY A 262 4.13 -10.47 -17.48
N VAL A 263 3.24 -10.57 -16.49
CA VAL A 263 2.04 -11.41 -16.53
C VAL A 263 0.79 -10.56 -16.37
N VAL A 264 -0.16 -10.70 -17.29
CA VAL A 264 -1.46 -10.02 -17.21
C VAL A 264 -2.22 -10.54 -15.99
N GLU A 265 -2.33 -9.70 -14.95
CA GLU A 265 -2.98 -10.07 -13.69
C GLU A 265 -4.46 -9.68 -13.66
N GLN A 266 -4.78 -8.52 -14.22
CA GLN A 266 -6.14 -7.99 -14.22
C GLN A 266 -6.46 -7.21 -15.48
N ILE A 267 -7.71 -7.34 -15.94
CA ILE A 267 -8.29 -6.52 -17.00
C ILE A 267 -9.54 -5.86 -16.39
N ASN A 268 -9.60 -4.53 -16.40
CA ASN A 268 -10.74 -3.81 -15.86
C ASN A 268 -12.00 -4.13 -16.66
N ARG A 269 -13.13 -4.32 -15.96
CA ARG A 269 -14.43 -4.61 -16.58
C ARG A 269 -15.17 -3.34 -17.03
N GLN A 270 -14.74 -2.19 -16.56
CA GLN A 270 -15.31 -0.89 -16.94
C GLN A 270 -14.33 -0.15 -17.82
N ALA A 271 -14.87 0.46 -18.88
CA ALA A 271 -14.09 1.33 -19.73
C ALA A 271 -13.76 2.63 -19.01
N GLU A 272 -12.56 3.11 -19.25
CA GLU A 272 -12.10 4.43 -18.81
C GLU A 272 -12.01 5.35 -20.03
N PHE A 273 -12.29 6.63 -19.81
CA PHE A 273 -12.10 7.63 -20.86
C PHE A 273 -10.70 8.22 -20.68
N THR A 274 -9.87 8.18 -21.74
CA THR A 274 -8.57 8.85 -21.67
C THR A 274 -8.79 10.35 -21.47
N PRO A 275 -8.28 10.94 -20.42
CA PRO A 275 -8.36 12.38 -20.18
C PRO A 275 -7.37 13.10 -21.11
N ARG A 276 -7.72 13.23 -22.39
CA ARG A 276 -7.03 14.13 -23.30
C ARG A 276 -8.01 15.20 -23.74
N ASN A 277 -7.59 16.45 -23.64
CA ASN A 277 -8.26 17.59 -24.27
C ASN A 277 -8.19 17.42 -25.80
N VAL A 278 -9.14 16.71 -26.39
CA VAL A 278 -9.17 16.41 -27.82
C VAL A 278 -10.25 17.26 -28.47
N GLN A 279 -9.84 18.02 -29.44
CA GLN A 279 -10.70 19.02 -30.09
C GLN A 279 -11.57 18.44 -31.24
N THR A 280 -11.43 17.16 -31.61
CA THR A 280 -12.19 16.55 -32.73
C THR A 280 -13.16 15.48 -32.24
N VAL A 281 -14.34 15.40 -32.91
CA VAL A 281 -15.42 14.47 -32.56
C VAL A 281 -15.00 13.00 -32.74
N ALA A 282 -14.09 12.71 -33.65
CA ALA A 282 -13.58 11.35 -33.93
C ALA A 282 -12.61 10.81 -32.82
N ASP A 283 -12.00 11.71 -32.06
CA ASP A 283 -11.07 11.33 -30.99
C ASP A 283 -11.73 11.25 -29.60
N ARG A 284 -13.00 11.66 -29.51
CA ARG A 284 -13.72 11.71 -28.21
C ARG A 284 -14.15 10.35 -27.67
N ILE A 285 -14.09 9.27 -28.44
CA ILE A 285 -14.68 7.99 -28.06
C ILE A 285 -13.71 6.85 -28.35
N LYS A 286 -12.47 6.95 -27.84
CA LYS A 286 -11.65 5.75 -27.69
C LYS A 286 -11.81 5.26 -26.25
N GLN A 287 -12.78 4.40 -26.06
CA GLN A 287 -12.89 3.64 -24.81
C GLN A 287 -11.62 2.80 -24.66
N VAL A 288 -10.99 2.94 -23.52
CA VAL A 288 -9.80 2.18 -23.16
C VAL A 288 -10.08 1.40 -21.88
N PHE A 289 -9.44 0.27 -21.76
CA PHE A 289 -9.57 -0.60 -20.59
C PHE A 289 -8.23 -0.69 -19.89
N GLY A 290 -8.24 -0.45 -18.59
CA GLY A 290 -7.05 -0.62 -17.76
C GLY A 290 -6.66 -2.09 -17.66
N VAL A 291 -5.39 -2.38 -17.92
CA VAL A 291 -4.78 -3.70 -17.75
C VAL A 291 -3.64 -3.58 -16.77
N LYS A 292 -3.68 -4.42 -15.72
CA LYS A 292 -2.62 -4.55 -14.72
C LYS A 292 -1.70 -5.71 -15.14
N VAL A 293 -0.44 -5.42 -15.35
CA VAL A 293 0.59 -6.40 -15.72
C VAL A 293 1.58 -6.48 -14.57
N ARG A 294 1.63 -7.62 -13.87
CA ARG A 294 2.57 -7.86 -12.78
C ARG A 294 3.96 -8.12 -13.34
N LEU A 295 4.94 -7.50 -12.71
CA LEU A 295 6.37 -7.69 -12.99
C LEU A 295 6.97 -8.74 -12.04
N PRO A 296 8.06 -9.42 -12.41
CA PRO A 296 8.76 -10.34 -11.52
C PRO A 296 9.35 -9.56 -10.33
N SER A 297 9.25 -10.15 -9.14
CA SER A 297 9.66 -9.56 -7.87
C SER A 297 11.17 -9.44 -7.65
N ASP A 298 11.99 -10.09 -8.49
CA ASP A 298 13.43 -10.29 -8.21
C ASP A 298 14.33 -9.17 -8.74
N ASP A 299 13.80 -8.12 -9.37
CA ASP A 299 14.61 -7.09 -10.00
C ASP A 299 14.52 -5.74 -9.28
N ASP A 300 15.37 -5.54 -8.27
CA ASP A 300 15.51 -4.27 -7.51
C ASP A 300 15.82 -3.03 -8.36
N ARG A 301 16.02 -3.19 -9.66
CA ARG A 301 16.31 -2.09 -10.57
C ARG A 301 15.07 -1.35 -11.05
N LEU A 302 13.91 -2.02 -11.02
CA LEU A 302 12.64 -1.41 -11.40
C LEU A 302 12.09 -0.60 -10.23
N ARG A 303 11.61 0.60 -10.53
CA ARG A 303 11.04 1.50 -9.52
C ARG A 303 9.68 2.03 -9.98
N ALA A 304 8.82 2.31 -9.03
CA ALA A 304 7.59 3.02 -9.29
C ALA A 304 7.87 4.38 -9.97
N GLY A 305 6.99 4.79 -10.87
CA GLY A 305 7.14 6.01 -11.67
C GLY A 305 7.90 5.85 -12.98
N MET A 306 8.60 4.72 -13.22
CA MET A 306 9.25 4.47 -14.51
C MET A 306 8.22 4.23 -15.61
N ALA A 307 8.46 4.81 -16.81
CA ALA A 307 7.70 4.50 -18.00
C ALA A 307 8.08 3.11 -18.53
N ALA A 308 7.07 2.36 -18.95
CA ALA A 308 7.24 1.01 -19.49
C ALA A 308 6.36 0.79 -20.71
N ASP A 309 6.93 0.16 -21.72
CA ASP A 309 6.23 -0.27 -22.94
C ASP A 309 5.91 -1.76 -22.86
N ILE A 310 4.65 -2.12 -23.05
CA ILE A 310 4.18 -3.50 -23.03
C ILE A 310 3.89 -3.98 -24.44
N TYR A 311 4.49 -5.10 -24.81
CA TYR A 311 4.33 -5.77 -26.09
C TYR A 311 3.39 -6.96 -25.92
N PHE A 312 2.19 -6.88 -26.51
CA PHE A 312 1.22 -7.96 -26.49
C PHE A 312 1.44 -8.88 -27.69
N PRO A 313 1.78 -10.17 -27.48
CA PRO A 313 2.16 -11.07 -28.59
C PRO A 313 1.01 -11.41 -29.54
N ASN A 314 -0.23 -11.43 -29.04
CA ASN A 314 -1.41 -11.84 -29.80
C ASN A 314 -2.10 -10.68 -30.54
N VAL A 315 -1.64 -9.45 -30.36
CA VAL A 315 -2.15 -8.27 -31.06
C VAL A 315 -1.29 -8.02 -32.29
N LYS A 316 -1.92 -7.96 -33.47
CA LYS A 316 -1.26 -7.73 -34.76
C LYS A 316 -1.68 -6.39 -35.37
#